data_a5f22e010c1f0c629b1f7ea801703ed0
#
_entry.id   a5f22e010c1f0c629b1f7ea801703ed0
#
_cell.length_a   1.000
_cell.length_b   1.000
_cell.length_c   1.000
_cell.angle_alpha   90.00
_cell.angle_beta   90.00
_cell.angle_gamma   90.00
#
_symmetry.space_group_name_H-M   'P 1'
#
loop_
_entity.id
_entity.type
_entity.pdbx_description
1 polymer ?
#
loop_
_entity_poly.entity_id
_entity_poly.type
_entity_poly.pdbx_seq_one_letter_code
_entity_poly.pdbx_strand_id
1 'polypeptide(L)'
;FYDEPEAMHELIEYIADWELKLAEDTCKYMKPDVLFHHDDWGTQRSTFLSTEMFREFFLDPYKRIYKYYHDHGVELVIHHNDCYCAPFVPTMIEMGIDVWQGCMSVNNLPELIKEYGKDITFMGGIDNGLVDRADWTQEMIANATDQLCRDCGKLYFIPCTTHGLSFSCIPEVYPAVDLEIEKMTKEMF
;
A
#
# COMPACT_ATOMS: atom_id res chain seq x y z
N PHE A 1 11.41 -20.19 7.58
CA PHE A 1 10.02 -20.65 7.46
C PHE A 1 9.92 -22.16 7.24
N TYR A 2 10.66 -22.77 6.31
CA TYR A 2 10.57 -24.21 6.04
C TYR A 2 11.34 -25.06 7.04
N ASP A 3 12.57 -24.66 7.37
CA ASP A 3 13.48 -25.49 8.16
C ASP A 3 13.23 -25.36 9.68
N GLU A 4 12.79 -24.17 10.13
CA GLU A 4 12.62 -23.84 11.55
C GLU A 4 11.31 -23.06 11.78
N PRO A 5 10.12 -23.63 11.47
CA PRO A 5 8.86 -22.89 11.56
C PRO A 5 8.50 -22.44 12.98
N GLU A 6 8.79 -23.28 14.00
CA GLU A 6 8.53 -22.92 15.40
C GLU A 6 9.37 -21.71 15.83
N ALA A 7 10.66 -21.69 15.49
CA ALA A 7 11.53 -20.54 15.79
C ALA A 7 11.09 -19.27 15.06
N MET A 8 10.55 -19.39 13.83
CA MET A 8 9.98 -18.25 13.10
C MET A 8 8.72 -17.73 13.75
N HIS A 9 7.82 -18.59 14.22
CA HIS A 9 6.66 -18.18 15.01
C HIS A 9 7.09 -17.42 16.27
N GLU A 10 8.06 -17.97 17.05
CA GLU A 10 8.57 -17.30 18.26
C GLU A 10 9.16 -15.91 17.93
N LEU A 11 9.92 -15.79 16.84
CA LEU A 11 10.50 -14.51 16.43
C LEU A 11 9.43 -13.50 16.03
N ILE A 12 8.45 -13.92 15.24
CA ILE A 12 7.37 -13.04 14.77
C ILE A 12 6.50 -12.60 15.96
N GLU A 13 6.17 -13.49 16.88
CA GLU A 13 5.44 -13.14 18.10
C GLU A 13 6.23 -12.14 18.98
N TYR A 14 7.54 -12.34 19.11
CA TYR A 14 8.39 -11.39 19.85
C TYR A 14 8.37 -9.99 19.23
N ILE A 15 8.43 -9.91 17.90
CA ILE A 15 8.34 -8.65 17.16
C ILE A 15 6.95 -8.02 17.31
N ALA A 16 5.89 -8.84 17.16
CA ALA A 16 4.51 -8.37 17.32
C ALA A 16 4.21 -7.83 18.71
N ASP A 17 4.75 -8.46 19.76
CA ASP A 17 4.64 -7.96 21.13
C ASP A 17 5.36 -6.61 21.32
N TRP A 18 6.48 -6.39 20.65
CA TRP A 18 7.18 -5.11 20.64
C TRP A 18 6.37 -4.04 19.90
N GLU A 19 5.82 -4.38 18.73
CA GLU A 19 4.94 -3.49 17.94
C GLU A 19 3.68 -3.10 18.72
N LEU A 20 3.09 -4.03 19.48
CA LEU A 20 1.94 -3.73 20.33
C LEU A 20 2.29 -2.72 21.44
N LYS A 21 3.47 -2.81 22.05
CA LYS A 21 3.93 -1.81 23.03
C LYS A 21 4.14 -0.44 22.39
N LEU A 22 4.67 -0.42 21.16
CA LEU A 22 4.79 0.82 20.39
C LEU A 22 3.40 1.41 20.07
N ALA A 23 2.44 0.56 19.72
CA ALA A 23 1.06 0.96 19.48
C ALA A 23 0.40 1.56 20.73
N GLU A 24 0.63 0.95 21.91
CA GLU A 24 0.17 1.48 23.20
C GLU A 24 0.68 2.91 23.46
N ASP A 25 1.98 3.13 23.30
CA ASP A 25 2.59 4.42 23.50
C ASP A 25 2.14 5.44 22.44
N THR A 26 2.04 5.03 21.19
CA THR A 26 1.58 5.86 20.08
C THR A 26 0.13 6.32 20.31
N CYS A 27 -0.79 5.43 20.61
CA CYS A 27 -2.18 5.78 20.88
C CYS A 27 -2.33 6.65 22.13
N LYS A 28 -1.55 6.38 23.16
CA LYS A 28 -1.60 7.13 24.43
C LYS A 28 -1.09 8.57 24.32
N TYR A 29 0.05 8.76 23.65
CA TYR A 29 0.76 10.02 23.66
C TYR A 29 0.58 10.84 22.39
N MET A 30 0.51 10.21 21.22
CA MET A 30 0.38 10.88 19.93
C MET A 30 -1.07 11.01 19.47
N LYS A 31 -1.91 10.01 19.77
CA LYS A 31 -3.34 9.95 19.40
C LYS A 31 -3.57 10.23 17.91
N PRO A 32 -2.96 9.46 17.02
CA PRO A 32 -3.10 9.68 15.59
C PRO A 32 -4.51 9.32 15.10
N ASP A 33 -5.01 10.07 14.12
CA ASP A 33 -6.23 9.70 13.39
C ASP A 33 -5.96 8.62 12.35
N VAL A 34 -4.72 8.55 11.84
CA VAL A 34 -4.29 7.61 10.79
C VAL A 34 -2.96 6.98 11.16
N LEU A 35 -2.85 5.67 10.99
CA LEU A 35 -1.57 4.93 11.01
C LEU A 35 -1.06 4.79 9.58
N PHE A 36 0.20 5.13 9.34
CA PHE A 36 0.94 4.72 8.14
C PHE A 36 2.01 3.72 8.55
N HIS A 37 1.84 2.47 8.16
CA HIS A 37 2.77 1.38 8.44
C HIS A 37 3.46 0.94 7.15
N HIS A 38 4.76 0.64 7.22
CA HIS A 38 5.58 0.31 6.06
C HIS A 38 6.24 -1.05 6.23
N ASP A 39 5.92 -1.99 5.32
CA ASP A 39 6.54 -3.31 5.28
C ASP A 39 6.32 -3.98 3.92
N ASP A 40 7.38 -4.39 3.24
CA ASP A 40 7.33 -4.98 1.91
C ASP A 40 7.32 -6.51 1.99
N TRP A 41 6.35 -7.14 1.32
CA TRP A 41 6.13 -8.59 1.35
C TRP A 41 6.51 -9.32 0.07
N GLY A 42 7.22 -8.65 -0.81
CA GLY A 42 7.60 -9.20 -2.09
C GLY A 42 8.63 -8.38 -2.84
N THR A 43 8.73 -8.69 -4.11
CA THR A 43 9.49 -7.95 -5.12
C THR A 43 8.52 -7.38 -6.16
N GLN A 44 9.04 -6.68 -7.15
CA GLN A 44 8.23 -6.23 -8.29
C GLN A 44 7.66 -7.38 -9.16
N ARG A 45 8.03 -8.63 -8.89
CA ARG A 45 7.67 -9.80 -9.73
C ARG A 45 6.93 -10.89 -8.98
N SER A 46 7.13 -11.00 -7.69
CA SER A 46 6.57 -12.08 -6.87
C SER A 46 6.52 -11.70 -5.40
N THR A 47 5.60 -12.31 -4.66
CA THR A 47 5.62 -12.36 -3.19
C THR A 47 6.85 -13.14 -2.69
N PHE A 48 7.32 -12.85 -1.47
CA PHE A 48 8.39 -13.62 -0.82
C PHE A 48 7.91 -15.00 -0.37
N LEU A 49 6.65 -15.12 0.01
CA LEU A 49 6.02 -16.32 0.54
C LEU A 49 4.79 -16.70 -0.30
N SER A 50 4.36 -17.95 -0.23
CA SER A 50 3.05 -18.32 -0.72
C SER A 50 1.95 -17.66 0.13
N THR A 51 0.73 -17.59 -0.41
CA THR A 51 -0.41 -17.02 0.34
C THR A 51 -0.67 -17.79 1.63
N GLU A 52 -0.55 -19.11 1.58
CA GLU A 52 -0.76 -19.98 2.74
C GLU A 52 0.28 -19.70 3.84
N MET A 53 1.58 -19.64 3.49
CA MET A 53 2.64 -19.31 4.43
C MET A 53 2.51 -17.90 4.97
N PHE A 54 2.17 -16.93 4.12
CA PHE A 54 1.96 -15.55 4.56
C PHE A 54 0.82 -15.47 5.58
N ARG A 55 -0.29 -16.15 5.33
CA ARG A 55 -1.40 -16.23 6.29
C ARG A 55 -1.02 -16.92 7.60
N GLU A 56 -0.33 -18.07 7.50
CA GLU A 56 0.10 -18.83 8.66
C GLU A 56 0.95 -18.00 9.65
N PHE A 57 1.92 -17.27 9.13
CA PHE A 57 2.90 -16.59 9.97
C PHE A 57 2.54 -15.14 10.31
N PHE A 58 1.82 -14.43 9.43
CA PHE A 58 1.66 -12.98 9.55
C PHE A 58 0.22 -12.50 9.79
N LEU A 59 -0.81 -13.27 9.43
CA LEU A 59 -2.19 -12.81 9.58
C LEU A 59 -2.53 -12.38 11.00
N ASP A 60 -2.36 -13.27 11.97
CA ASP A 60 -2.75 -13.03 13.36
C ASP A 60 -1.90 -11.94 14.03
N PRO A 61 -0.56 -11.89 13.87
CA PRO A 61 0.27 -10.80 14.37
C PRO A 61 -0.17 -9.42 13.86
N TYR A 62 -0.30 -9.24 12.54
CA TYR A 62 -0.74 -7.95 11.97
C TYR A 62 -2.16 -7.59 12.38
N LYS A 63 -3.08 -8.56 12.37
CA LYS A 63 -4.47 -8.35 12.79
C LYS A 63 -4.58 -7.85 14.22
N ARG A 64 -3.76 -8.36 15.15
CA ARG A 64 -3.71 -7.90 16.55
C ARG A 64 -3.20 -6.46 16.64
N ILE A 65 -2.14 -6.13 15.89
CA ILE A 65 -1.53 -4.80 15.89
C ILE A 65 -2.51 -3.78 15.33
N TYR A 66 -3.08 -4.02 14.14
CA TYR A 66 -4.00 -3.07 13.50
C TYR A 66 -5.31 -2.93 14.25
N LYS A 67 -5.84 -4.05 14.78
CA LYS A 67 -7.00 -4.01 15.65
C LYS A 67 -6.75 -3.15 16.90
N TYR A 68 -5.56 -3.21 17.50
CA TYR A 68 -5.22 -2.36 18.64
C TYR A 68 -5.33 -0.88 18.28
N TYR A 69 -4.77 -0.45 17.15
CA TYR A 69 -4.87 0.93 16.67
C TYR A 69 -6.33 1.35 16.46
N HIS A 70 -7.13 0.56 15.76
CA HIS A 70 -8.56 0.85 15.56
C HIS A 70 -9.35 0.94 16.87
N ASP A 71 -9.14 -0.01 17.79
CA ASP A 71 -9.82 -0.01 19.10
C ASP A 71 -9.44 1.23 19.96
N HIS A 72 -8.34 1.92 19.64
CA HIS A 72 -7.85 3.08 20.38
C HIS A 72 -7.96 4.41 19.60
N GLY A 73 -8.81 4.45 18.59
CA GLY A 73 -9.23 5.69 17.93
C GLY A 73 -8.54 6.03 16.62
N VAL A 74 -7.68 5.16 16.11
CA VAL A 74 -7.16 5.30 14.74
C VAL A 74 -8.27 4.95 13.76
N GLU A 75 -8.63 5.91 12.90
CA GLU A 75 -9.73 5.75 11.93
C GLU A 75 -9.32 4.95 10.71
N LEU A 76 -8.07 5.10 10.25
CA LEU A 76 -7.55 4.45 9.05
C LEU A 76 -6.17 3.84 9.27
N VAL A 77 -6.00 2.60 8.85
CA VAL A 77 -4.70 1.94 8.70
C VAL A 77 -4.30 1.94 7.23
N ILE A 78 -3.26 2.70 6.92
CA ILE A 78 -2.61 2.72 5.61
C ILE A 78 -1.38 1.84 5.68
N HIS A 79 -1.34 0.79 4.88
CA HIS A 79 -0.16 -0.08 4.77
C HIS A 79 0.58 0.18 3.47
N HIS A 80 1.85 0.57 3.57
CA HIS A 80 2.72 0.71 2.40
C HIS A 80 3.35 -0.63 2.04
N ASN A 81 3.24 -0.97 0.75
CA ASN A 81 3.90 -2.12 0.17
C ASN A 81 4.03 -1.88 -1.35
N ASP A 82 5.24 -1.63 -1.85
CA ASP A 82 5.50 -1.31 -3.25
C ASP A 82 6.00 -2.53 -4.05
N CYS A 83 5.35 -3.67 -3.88
CA CYS A 83 5.70 -4.89 -4.58
C CYS A 83 4.48 -5.59 -5.23
N TYR A 84 4.74 -6.71 -5.91
CA TYR A 84 3.68 -7.58 -6.39
C TYR A 84 3.07 -8.33 -5.21
N CYS A 85 1.88 -7.91 -4.79
CA CYS A 85 1.15 -8.47 -3.66
C CYS A 85 -0.35 -8.67 -3.90
N ALA A 86 -0.81 -8.61 -5.15
CA ALA A 86 -2.20 -8.87 -5.50
C ALA A 86 -2.80 -10.14 -4.83
N PRO A 87 -2.09 -11.29 -4.72
CA PRO A 87 -2.62 -12.48 -4.04
C PRO A 87 -2.87 -12.29 -2.54
N PHE A 88 -2.29 -11.25 -1.91
CA PHE A 88 -2.44 -11.01 -0.48
C PHE A 88 -3.60 -10.06 -0.13
N VAL A 89 -4.29 -9.48 -1.11
CA VAL A 89 -5.39 -8.54 -0.86
C VAL A 89 -6.47 -9.09 0.08
N PRO A 90 -6.95 -10.34 -0.07
CA PRO A 90 -7.89 -10.90 0.90
C PRO A 90 -7.33 -10.96 2.34
N THR A 91 -6.03 -11.23 2.46
CA THR A 91 -5.35 -11.26 3.77
C THR A 91 -5.18 -9.85 4.35
N MET A 92 -4.85 -8.85 3.51
CA MET A 92 -4.79 -7.44 3.92
C MET A 92 -6.11 -6.95 4.51
N ILE A 93 -7.22 -7.27 3.86
CA ILE A 93 -8.57 -6.94 4.35
C ILE A 93 -8.81 -7.61 5.71
N GLU A 94 -8.46 -8.86 5.85
CA GLU A 94 -8.64 -9.62 7.10
C GLU A 94 -7.75 -9.12 8.24
N MET A 95 -6.58 -8.54 7.93
CA MET A 95 -5.69 -7.85 8.87
C MET A 95 -6.28 -6.53 9.38
N GLY A 96 -7.22 -5.93 8.65
CA GLY A 96 -7.81 -4.63 8.97
C GLY A 96 -7.05 -3.46 8.33
N ILE A 97 -6.46 -3.67 7.15
CA ILE A 97 -5.87 -2.61 6.34
C ILE A 97 -6.98 -1.91 5.55
N ASP A 98 -7.11 -0.59 5.72
CA ASP A 98 -8.11 0.22 5.01
C ASP A 98 -7.61 0.73 3.67
N VAL A 99 -6.30 1.01 3.59
CA VAL A 99 -5.66 1.52 2.37
C VAL A 99 -4.35 0.78 2.10
N TRP A 100 -4.23 0.16 0.94
CA TRP A 100 -2.95 -0.31 0.44
C TRP A 100 -2.29 0.81 -0.37
N GLN A 101 -1.25 1.43 0.20
CA GLN A 101 -0.43 2.44 -0.46
C GLN A 101 0.83 1.81 -1.08
N GLY A 102 1.27 2.37 -2.20
CA GLY A 102 2.38 1.83 -2.98
C GLY A 102 1.96 0.74 -3.98
N CYS A 103 0.65 0.58 -4.20
CA CYS A 103 0.15 -0.43 -5.12
C CYS A 103 0.67 -0.22 -6.54
N MET A 104 1.64 -1.02 -6.95
CA MET A 104 2.29 -0.92 -8.26
C MET A 104 1.38 -1.37 -9.41
N SER A 105 1.62 -0.84 -10.61
CA SER A 105 0.92 -1.18 -11.86
C SER A 105 0.89 -2.67 -12.17
N VAL A 106 1.91 -3.44 -11.76
CA VAL A 106 2.01 -4.90 -11.94
C VAL A 106 0.89 -5.69 -11.25
N ASN A 107 0.19 -5.07 -10.29
CA ASN A 107 -0.90 -5.70 -9.54
C ASN A 107 -2.27 -5.64 -10.23
N ASN A 108 -2.39 -5.03 -11.40
CA ASN A 108 -3.64 -4.88 -12.14
C ASN A 108 -4.75 -4.21 -11.30
N LEU A 109 -4.53 -2.95 -10.92
CA LEU A 109 -5.42 -2.18 -10.03
C LEU A 109 -6.90 -2.19 -10.48
N PRO A 110 -7.25 -2.01 -11.76
CA PRO A 110 -8.66 -2.01 -12.17
C PRO A 110 -9.41 -3.28 -11.78
N GLU A 111 -8.78 -4.45 -11.88
CA GLU A 111 -9.40 -5.70 -11.46
C GLU A 111 -9.48 -5.82 -9.93
N LEU A 112 -8.43 -5.40 -9.22
CA LEU A 112 -8.44 -5.40 -7.75
C LEU A 112 -9.52 -4.48 -7.19
N ILE A 113 -9.68 -3.28 -7.74
CA ILE A 113 -10.72 -2.33 -7.35
C ILE A 113 -12.12 -2.92 -7.59
N LYS A 114 -12.32 -3.56 -8.74
CA LYS A 114 -13.58 -4.18 -9.07
C LYS A 114 -13.96 -5.31 -8.10
N GLU A 115 -12.97 -6.09 -7.67
CA GLU A 115 -13.18 -7.24 -6.80
C GLU A 115 -13.24 -6.85 -5.32
N TYR A 116 -12.35 -5.98 -4.86
CA TYR A 116 -12.13 -5.71 -3.44
C TYR A 116 -12.37 -4.23 -3.02
N GLY A 117 -12.64 -3.32 -3.94
CA GLY A 117 -12.68 -1.88 -3.64
C GLY A 117 -13.66 -1.47 -2.54
N LYS A 118 -14.69 -2.28 -2.23
CA LYS A 118 -15.62 -1.98 -1.12
C LYS A 118 -15.02 -2.26 0.26
N ASP A 119 -13.96 -3.06 0.30
CA ASP A 119 -13.36 -3.57 1.52
C ASP A 119 -11.98 -2.96 1.78
N ILE A 120 -11.28 -2.47 0.73
CA ILE A 120 -9.98 -1.82 0.80
C ILE A 120 -9.84 -0.77 -0.29
N THR A 121 -9.17 0.34 0.01
CA THR A 121 -8.83 1.39 -0.97
C THR A 121 -7.41 1.17 -1.49
N PHE A 122 -7.20 1.37 -2.78
CA PHE A 122 -5.90 1.24 -3.44
C PHE A 122 -5.30 2.62 -3.72
N MET A 123 -4.07 2.85 -3.27
CA MET A 123 -3.34 4.11 -3.47
C MET A 123 -2.02 3.83 -4.20
N GLY A 124 -1.89 4.36 -5.41
CA GLY A 124 -0.71 4.10 -6.25
C GLY A 124 -1.02 4.12 -7.73
N GLY A 125 -0.45 3.16 -8.45
CA GLY A 125 -0.76 2.81 -9.84
C GLY A 125 -0.01 3.58 -10.90
N ILE A 126 0.45 4.81 -10.65
CA ILE A 126 1.26 5.54 -11.62
C ILE A 126 2.66 4.91 -11.64
N ASP A 127 3.00 4.30 -12.77
CA ASP A 127 4.24 3.56 -12.93
C ASP A 127 5.44 4.50 -13.01
N ASN A 128 6.25 4.51 -11.96
CA ASN A 128 7.48 5.31 -11.91
C ASN A 128 8.45 4.96 -13.05
N GLY A 129 8.50 3.71 -13.50
CA GLY A 129 9.32 3.30 -14.63
C GLY A 129 8.91 3.94 -15.95
N LEU A 130 7.68 4.42 -16.06
CA LEU A 130 7.19 5.14 -17.24
C LEU A 130 7.36 6.66 -17.11
N VAL A 131 7.20 7.23 -15.93
CA VAL A 131 7.13 8.69 -15.74
C VAL A 131 8.42 9.28 -15.17
N ASP A 132 9.15 8.57 -14.30
CA ASP A 132 10.35 9.06 -13.62
C ASP A 132 11.62 8.71 -14.40
N ARG A 133 11.77 9.33 -15.59
CA ARG A 133 12.84 9.07 -16.55
C ARG A 133 13.50 10.37 -16.95
N ALA A 134 14.78 10.32 -17.33
CA ALA A 134 15.53 11.48 -17.78
C ALA A 134 14.95 12.13 -19.08
N ASP A 135 14.25 11.33 -19.89
CA ASP A 135 13.60 11.74 -21.14
C ASP A 135 12.07 11.94 -20.99
N TRP A 136 11.59 12.13 -19.74
CA TRP A 136 10.18 12.35 -19.47
C TRP A 136 9.62 13.57 -20.21
N THR A 137 8.34 13.52 -20.52
CA THR A 137 7.59 14.64 -21.08
C THR A 137 6.25 14.78 -20.39
N GLN A 138 5.67 15.98 -20.40
CA GLN A 138 4.33 16.19 -19.85
C GLN A 138 3.29 15.29 -20.52
N GLU A 139 3.43 15.02 -21.81
CA GLU A 139 2.54 14.12 -22.55
C GLU A 139 2.64 12.66 -22.04
N MET A 140 3.83 12.18 -21.71
CA MET A 140 4.00 10.83 -21.13
C MET A 140 3.31 10.73 -19.77
N ILE A 141 3.48 11.74 -18.93
CA ILE A 141 2.82 11.80 -17.61
C ILE A 141 1.31 11.86 -17.77
N ALA A 142 0.80 12.76 -18.64
CA ALA A 142 -0.62 12.88 -18.89
C ALA A 142 -1.23 11.56 -19.39
N ASN A 143 -0.62 10.92 -20.38
CA ASN A 143 -1.12 9.65 -20.91
C ASN A 143 -1.16 8.55 -19.83
N ALA A 144 -0.12 8.41 -19.02
CA ALA A 144 -0.07 7.40 -17.97
C ALA A 144 -1.12 7.67 -16.87
N THR A 145 -1.26 8.93 -16.44
CA THR A 145 -2.18 9.33 -15.36
C THR A 145 -3.64 9.28 -15.82
N ASP A 146 -3.96 9.85 -17.00
CA ASP A 146 -5.31 9.88 -17.54
C ASP A 146 -5.86 8.47 -17.77
N GLN A 147 -5.06 7.60 -18.40
CA GLN A 147 -5.46 6.23 -18.65
C GLN A 147 -5.74 5.49 -17.35
N LEU A 148 -4.83 5.57 -16.38
CA LEU A 148 -4.99 4.91 -15.09
C LEU A 148 -6.25 5.39 -14.35
N CYS A 149 -6.46 6.71 -14.28
CA CYS A 149 -7.63 7.29 -13.61
C CYS A 149 -8.95 6.83 -14.25
N ARG A 150 -9.00 6.76 -15.58
CA ARG A 150 -10.20 6.27 -16.29
C ARG A 150 -10.44 4.78 -16.07
N ASP A 151 -9.39 3.97 -16.07
CA ASP A 151 -9.50 2.51 -15.89
C ASP A 151 -9.88 2.15 -14.44
N CYS A 152 -9.33 2.86 -13.45
CA CYS A 152 -9.60 2.63 -12.03
C CYS A 152 -10.92 3.27 -11.55
N GLY A 153 -11.37 4.34 -12.21
CA GLY A 153 -12.63 5.02 -11.87
C GLY A 153 -12.53 5.94 -10.64
N LYS A 154 -13.68 6.28 -10.05
CA LYS A 154 -13.82 7.36 -9.06
C LYS A 154 -13.76 6.91 -7.61
N LEU A 155 -13.95 5.64 -7.32
CA LEU A 155 -14.13 5.11 -5.97
C LEU A 155 -13.07 4.09 -5.64
N TYR A 156 -12.65 4.07 -4.38
CA TYR A 156 -11.71 3.08 -3.84
C TYR A 156 -10.30 3.16 -4.44
N PHE A 157 -9.98 4.32 -5.06
CA PHE A 157 -8.71 4.56 -5.73
C PHE A 157 -8.19 5.97 -5.46
N ILE A 158 -6.91 6.07 -5.13
CA ILE A 158 -6.16 7.31 -4.96
C ILE A 158 -4.94 7.24 -5.87
N PRO A 159 -4.91 7.96 -7.01
CA PRO A 159 -3.78 7.94 -7.91
C PRO A 159 -2.55 8.60 -7.28
N CYS A 160 -1.43 7.91 -7.32
CA CYS A 160 -0.12 8.49 -6.99
C CYS A 160 1.00 7.63 -7.59
N THR A 161 2.21 8.15 -7.57
CA THR A 161 3.41 7.33 -7.79
C THR A 161 3.62 6.38 -6.62
N THR A 162 4.26 5.24 -6.84
CA THR A 162 4.39 4.19 -5.82
C THR A 162 5.58 4.40 -4.92
N HIS A 163 6.64 5.04 -5.40
CA HIS A 163 7.80 5.44 -4.62
C HIS A 163 8.23 6.84 -5.00
N GLY A 164 9.02 7.48 -4.15
CA GLY A 164 9.40 8.82 -4.44
C GLY A 164 9.92 9.62 -3.28
N LEU A 165 11.08 9.26 -2.83
CA LEU A 165 11.85 10.14 -1.98
C LEU A 165 12.60 11.15 -2.85
N SER A 166 12.73 12.37 -2.40
CA SER A 166 13.31 13.49 -3.14
C SER A 166 14.73 13.25 -3.70
N PHE A 167 15.42 12.23 -3.20
CA PHE A 167 16.74 11.82 -3.66
C PHE A 167 16.70 10.64 -4.67
N SER A 168 15.55 10.00 -4.87
CA SER A 168 15.40 8.83 -5.74
C SER A 168 14.64 9.15 -7.03
N CYS A 169 14.12 10.37 -7.19
CA CYS A 169 13.27 10.76 -8.30
C CYS A 169 13.74 12.05 -8.93
N ILE A 170 13.38 12.24 -10.20
CA ILE A 170 13.61 13.51 -10.91
C ILE A 170 12.67 14.55 -10.30
N PRO A 171 13.21 15.65 -9.74
CA PRO A 171 12.42 16.60 -8.95
C PRO A 171 11.22 17.22 -9.69
N GLU A 172 11.33 17.38 -11.01
CA GLU A 172 10.31 18.01 -11.85
C GLU A 172 9.14 17.06 -12.18
N VAL A 173 9.35 15.75 -12.08
CA VAL A 173 8.33 14.73 -12.42
C VAL A 173 7.16 14.77 -11.42
N TYR A 174 7.44 14.89 -10.12
CA TYR A 174 6.39 14.94 -9.11
C TYR A 174 5.37 16.06 -9.31
N PRO A 175 5.81 17.33 -9.40
CA PRO A 175 4.87 18.42 -9.65
C PRO A 175 4.08 18.23 -10.94
N ALA A 176 4.68 17.62 -11.96
CA ALA A 176 4.01 17.35 -13.22
C ALA A 176 2.92 16.24 -13.08
N VAL A 177 3.20 15.23 -12.29
CA VAL A 177 2.20 14.18 -11.93
C VAL A 177 1.06 14.77 -11.12
N ASP A 178 1.37 15.57 -10.09
CA ASP A 178 0.35 16.21 -9.24
C ASP A 178 -0.58 17.10 -10.04
N LEU A 179 -0.05 17.90 -10.97
CA LEU A 179 -0.86 18.74 -11.86
C LEU A 179 -1.81 17.91 -12.74
N GLU A 180 -1.37 16.77 -13.22
CA GLU A 180 -2.23 15.91 -14.05
C GLU A 180 -3.30 15.19 -13.21
N ILE A 181 -2.97 14.77 -11.99
CA ILE A 181 -3.95 14.24 -11.03
C ILE A 181 -5.02 15.28 -10.69
N GLU A 182 -4.61 16.55 -10.44
CA GLU A 182 -5.56 17.65 -10.21
C GLU A 182 -6.49 17.88 -11.41
N LYS A 183 -5.96 17.83 -12.62
CA LYS A 183 -6.75 17.95 -13.86
C LYS A 183 -7.77 16.81 -13.96
N MET A 184 -7.32 15.56 -13.77
CA MET A 184 -8.20 14.39 -13.80
C MET A 184 -9.27 14.44 -12.71
N THR A 185 -8.93 14.93 -11.51
CA THR A 185 -9.90 15.13 -10.44
C THR A 185 -11.02 16.08 -10.88
N LYS A 186 -10.67 17.24 -11.50
CA LYS A 186 -11.66 18.21 -11.99
C LYS A 186 -12.50 17.69 -13.16
N GLU A 187 -11.95 16.81 -13.99
CA GLU A 187 -12.69 16.20 -15.10
C GLU A 187 -13.65 15.10 -14.65
N MET A 188 -13.26 14.35 -13.63
CA MET A 188 -14.00 13.18 -13.18
C MET A 188 -15.04 13.48 -12.10
N PHE A 189 -14.86 14.54 -11.29
CA PHE A 189 -15.73 14.94 -10.18
C PHE A 189 -16.33 16.31 -10.37
#